data_28fcf4ec86969aaf86fc478aaa2cf7e5
#
_entry.id   28fcf4ec86969aaf86fc478aaa2cf7e5
#
_cell.length_a   1.000
_cell.length_b   1.000
_cell.length_c   1.000
_cell.angle_alpha   90.00
_cell.angle_beta   90.00
_cell.angle_gamma   90.00
#
_symmetry.space_group_name_H-M   'P 1'
#
loop_
_entity.id
_entity.type
_entity.pdbx_description
1 polymer ?
#
loop_
_entity_poly.entity_id
_entity_poly.type
_entity_poly.pdbx_seq_one_letter_code
_entity_poly.pdbx_strand_id
1 'polypeptide(L)' 'MSENKVTKDMSIIDIVQKYPQSIEVFARNGLGCIGCAAARFENLEAGAKVHGIDPDKLVNEINEVIS' A
#
# COMPACT_ATOMS: atom_id res chain seq x y z
N MET A 1 6.30 13.39 -15.82
CA MET A 1 4.98 13.31 -15.47
C MET A 1 4.60 12.01 -14.87
N SER A 2 4.09 12.02 -13.76
CA SER A 2 3.82 10.79 -13.09
C SER A 2 2.34 10.53 -13.09
N GLU A 3 1.98 9.34 -13.54
CA GLU A 3 0.66 8.83 -13.35
C GLU A 3 0.63 8.08 -12.05
N ASN A 4 -0.49 8.12 -11.38
CA ASN A 4 -0.66 7.32 -10.18
C ASN A 4 -0.77 5.87 -10.59
N LYS A 5 0.27 5.11 -10.32
CA LYS A 5 0.33 3.70 -10.67
C LYS A 5 -0.41 2.84 -9.66
N VAL A 6 -0.52 3.32 -8.44
CA VAL A 6 -1.18 2.62 -7.35
C VAL A 6 -2.36 3.46 -6.89
N THR A 7 -3.50 2.80 -6.68
CA THR A 7 -4.69 3.45 -6.14
C THR A 7 -5.11 2.73 -4.87
N LYS A 8 -5.94 3.38 -4.07
CA LYS A 8 -6.32 2.82 -2.78
C LYS A 8 -7.30 1.66 -2.88
N ASP A 9 -7.94 1.49 -4.03
CA ASP A 9 -8.82 0.35 -4.22
C ASP A 9 -8.10 -0.88 -4.76
N MET A 10 -6.80 -0.78 -4.99
CA MET A 10 -6.01 -1.94 -5.38
C MET A 10 -5.73 -2.82 -4.18
N SER A 11 -5.66 -4.12 -4.41
CA SER A 11 -5.29 -5.07 -3.39
C SER A 11 -3.84 -4.88 -2.96
N ILE A 12 -3.57 -5.02 -1.65
CA ILE A 12 -2.20 -4.91 -1.16
C ILE A 12 -1.32 -5.97 -1.81
N ILE A 13 -1.85 -7.18 -2.00
CA ILE A 13 -1.09 -8.25 -2.67
C ILE A 13 -0.70 -7.83 -4.08
N ASP A 14 -1.64 -7.27 -4.82
CA ASP A 14 -1.37 -6.83 -6.18
C ASP A 14 -0.27 -5.77 -6.21
N ILE A 15 -0.35 -4.83 -5.28
CA ILE A 15 0.63 -3.75 -5.21
C ILE A 15 2.01 -4.32 -4.94
N VAL A 16 2.11 -5.22 -3.97
CA VAL A 16 3.40 -5.81 -3.60
C VAL A 16 3.99 -6.63 -4.74
N GLN A 17 3.14 -7.36 -5.45
CA GLN A 17 3.62 -8.19 -6.55
C GLN A 17 4.11 -7.36 -7.73
N LYS A 18 3.39 -6.28 -8.04
CA LYS A 18 3.78 -5.42 -9.15
C LYS A 18 4.91 -4.48 -8.78
N TYR A 19 4.90 -4.00 -7.56
CA TYR A 19 5.85 -2.99 -7.09
C TYR A 19 6.47 -3.44 -5.77
N PRO A 20 7.46 -4.34 -5.83
CA PRO A 20 8.06 -4.86 -4.58
C PRO A 20 8.62 -3.78 -3.66
N GLN A 21 9.04 -2.66 -4.22
CA GLN A 21 9.57 -1.58 -3.39
C GLN A 21 8.50 -0.96 -2.48
N SER A 22 7.23 -1.24 -2.75
CA SER A 22 6.15 -0.75 -1.90
C SER A 22 6.18 -1.40 -0.52
N ILE A 23 6.81 -2.55 -0.39
CA ILE A 23 6.93 -3.23 0.90
C ILE A 23 7.60 -2.32 1.92
N GLU A 24 8.60 -1.59 1.48
CA GLU A 24 9.32 -0.67 2.36
C GLU A 24 8.39 0.42 2.90
N VAL A 25 7.52 0.93 2.04
CA VAL A 25 6.57 1.95 2.45
C VAL A 25 5.59 1.38 3.47
N PHE A 26 5.07 0.18 3.21
CA PHE A 26 4.16 -0.45 4.15
C PHE A 26 4.83 -0.68 5.50
N ALA A 27 6.07 -1.15 5.49
CA ALA A 27 6.79 -1.39 6.73
C ALA A 27 7.00 -0.11 7.52
N ARG A 28 7.32 0.98 6.84
CA ARG A 28 7.52 2.28 7.49
C ARG A 28 6.26 2.77 8.17
N ASN A 29 5.11 2.40 7.64
CA ASN A 29 3.84 2.84 8.18
C ASN A 29 3.21 1.84 9.14
N GLY A 30 3.96 0.86 9.57
CA GLY A 30 3.46 -0.09 10.56
C GLY A 30 2.74 -1.29 9.98
N LEU A 31 2.82 -1.49 8.68
CA LEU A 31 2.20 -2.62 8.01
C LEU A 31 3.24 -3.70 7.71
N GLY A 32 4.11 -3.95 8.68
CA GLY A 32 5.23 -4.86 8.48
C GLY A 32 4.86 -6.30 8.21
N CYS A 33 3.69 -6.75 8.69
CA CYS A 33 3.24 -8.12 8.45
C CYS A 33 2.34 -8.16 7.23
N ILE A 34 2.89 -7.76 6.09
CA ILE A 34 2.11 -7.61 4.88
C ILE A 34 1.46 -8.92 4.45
N GLY A 35 2.15 -10.03 4.63
CA GLY A 35 1.57 -11.30 4.23
C GLY A 35 0.25 -11.58 4.91
N CYS A 36 0.19 -11.35 6.24
CA CYS A 36 -1.05 -11.53 6.98
C CYS A 36 -2.05 -10.44 6.67
N ALA A 37 -1.59 -9.19 6.62
CA ALA A 37 -2.48 -8.06 6.37
C ALA A 37 -3.12 -8.15 5.00
N ALA A 38 -2.33 -8.51 4.00
CA ALA A 38 -2.83 -8.58 2.63
C ALA A 38 -3.91 -9.62 2.49
N ALA A 39 -3.80 -10.73 3.23
CA ALA A 39 -4.80 -11.78 3.16
C ALA A 39 -6.11 -11.39 3.84
N ARG A 40 -6.07 -10.40 4.74
CA ARG A 40 -7.22 -10.03 5.55
C ARG A 40 -8.02 -8.87 4.98
N PHE A 41 -7.40 -8.07 4.13
CA PHE A 41 -8.04 -6.86 3.64
C PHE A 41 -8.27 -6.93 2.13
N GLU A 42 -9.41 -6.39 1.71
CA GLU A 42 -9.75 -6.41 0.29
C GLU A 42 -8.86 -5.48 -0.52
N ASN A 43 -8.50 -4.34 0.08
CA ASN A 43 -7.70 -3.36 -0.65
C ASN A 43 -6.86 -2.56 0.32
N LEU A 44 -6.02 -1.70 -0.26
CA LEU A 44 -5.12 -0.87 0.51
C LEU A 44 -5.87 0.06 1.46
N GLU A 45 -6.98 0.60 1.00
CA GLU A 45 -7.75 1.54 1.82
C GLU A 45 -8.22 0.88 3.12
N ALA A 46 -8.74 -0.35 3.01
CA ALA A 46 -9.21 -1.06 4.19
C ALA A 46 -8.08 -1.31 5.17
N GLY A 47 -6.93 -1.74 4.65
CA GLY A 47 -5.77 -1.99 5.51
C GLY A 47 -5.27 -0.74 6.18
N ALA A 48 -5.22 0.36 5.46
CA ALA A 48 -4.73 1.62 6.01
C ALA A 48 -5.66 2.12 7.11
N LYS A 49 -6.95 2.04 6.89
CA LYS A 49 -7.92 2.52 7.89
C LYS A 49 -7.84 1.75 9.18
N VAL A 50 -7.66 0.43 9.10
CA VAL A 50 -7.56 -0.38 10.31
C VAL A 50 -6.35 0.02 11.14
N HIS A 51 -5.27 0.45 10.49
CA HIS A 51 -4.06 0.87 11.18
C HIS A 51 -4.03 2.37 11.47
N GLY A 52 -5.11 3.08 11.19
CA GLY A 52 -5.17 4.51 11.47
C GLY A 52 -4.33 5.34 10.52
N ILE A 53 -4.09 4.85 9.33
CA ILE A 53 -3.28 5.52 8.32
C ILE A 53 -4.20 6.13 7.27
N ASP A 54 -3.86 7.36 6.83
CA ASP A 54 -4.59 7.97 5.74
C ASP A 54 -4.29 7.22 4.44
N PRO A 55 -5.29 6.60 3.81
CA PRO A 55 -5.04 5.84 2.58
C PRO A 55 -4.45 6.70 1.46
N ASP A 56 -4.91 7.93 1.34
CA ASP A 56 -4.40 8.80 0.28
C ASP A 56 -2.92 9.11 0.49
N LYS A 57 -2.53 9.34 1.74
CA LYS A 57 -1.13 9.60 2.04
C LYS A 57 -0.28 8.37 1.75
N LEU A 58 -0.77 7.20 2.12
CA LEU A 58 -0.06 5.96 1.86
C LEU A 58 0.12 5.73 0.36
N VAL A 59 -0.93 5.94 -0.41
CA VAL A 59 -0.86 5.82 -1.86
C VAL A 59 0.17 6.77 -2.45
N ASN A 60 0.19 8.01 -1.96
CA ASN A 60 1.15 8.99 -2.46
C ASN A 60 2.59 8.55 -2.17
N GLU A 61 2.84 8.02 -0.98
CA GLU A 61 4.17 7.55 -0.63
C GLU A 61 4.61 6.40 -1.55
N ILE A 62 3.70 5.47 -1.81
CA ILE A 62 4.02 4.35 -2.68
C ILE A 62 4.33 4.85 -4.09
N ASN A 63 3.51 5.74 -4.61
CA ASN A 63 3.71 6.25 -5.96
C ASN A 63 5.02 7.01 -6.08
N GLU A 64 5.47 7.64 -5.01
CA GLU A 64 6.75 8.32 -5.01
C GLU A 64 7.92 7.36 -5.19
N VAL A 65 7.86 6.21 -4.52
CA VAL A 65 8.99 5.27 -4.59
C VAL A 65 9.00 4.45 -5.88
N ILE A 66 7.86 4.32 -6.54
CA ILE A 66 7.78 3.52 -7.76
C ILE A 66 7.84 4.36 -9.03
N SER A 67 7.79 5.67 -8.92
CA SER A 67 7.83 6.54 -10.11
C SER A 67 9.23 6.95 -10.53
#